data_8a9f3ad13008432dd3377bb4b5f0d15d
#
_entry.id   8a9f3ad13008432dd3377bb4b5f0d15d
#
_cell.length_a   1.000
_cell.length_b   1.000
_cell.length_c   1.000
_cell.angle_alpha   90.00
_cell.angle_beta   90.00
_cell.angle_gamma   90.00
#
_symmetry.space_group_name_H-M   'P 1'
#
loop_
_entity.id
_entity.type
_entity.pdbx_description
1 polymer ?
#
loop_
_entity_poly.entity_id
_entity_poly.type
_entity_poly.pdbx_seq_one_letter_code
_entity_poly.pdbx_strand_id
1 'polypeptide(L)'
;MATKQILVIDAGTSTVRCYVHDSDLGIVASASSLWAYAQEPDAPEFARSFDVEAVWRGISDSIAECVTGRNIAAVSVTSQRQALAFLDNQGDEIYVGPNMDLRSVFEGAALDEDNGPRIYTQTGHIPTFMLAAGKLRWFQLHRPEAYARIANVLTLADWLAWKLTGELTRERTLAAESGLLNIWSRGPLADLYQHLGLHHDTPMLVTASDVIGETSTESAAQSGLDMGTPVVAAGADTQAGLIGLGVVRASDVGLIAGWSAPVQMVTSQPMLAPMGETWTGLHHIENRWVLESTTGDMGNSYRWLREMLVAPGSDGYSQLDELSDSVPVGSEGARSYLGPGRMDMSNLGMSQGGMLFPVPMTVTGFGKAHLVRSTLEGFAYAVRANLEQIERLTDEHPDQLSVGGGMARSAAFLKILTDVIGRPIRVAADHRSTAQGGALAARIALGEYQNFDETAEFVREQLDTIQSDPLDSAEYDDFYEEWVETAENLSGLMA
;
A
#
# COMPACT_ATOMS: atom_id res chain seq x y z
N MET A 1 24.52 -19.94 19.68
CA MET A 1 23.62 -20.42 18.61
C MET A 1 23.58 -19.31 17.58
N ALA A 2 23.66 -19.62 16.27
CA ALA A 2 23.49 -18.57 15.25
C ALA A 2 22.09 -17.98 15.41
N THR A 3 21.99 -16.67 15.44
CA THR A 3 20.71 -15.94 15.54
C THR A 3 19.86 -16.31 14.32
N LYS A 4 18.65 -16.77 14.56
CA LYS A 4 17.66 -17.05 13.51
C LYS A 4 17.28 -15.72 12.84
N GLN A 5 17.49 -15.63 11.53
CA GLN A 5 17.17 -14.43 10.75
C GLN A 5 15.95 -14.69 9.87
N ILE A 6 15.17 -13.65 9.63
CA ILE A 6 13.98 -13.71 8.78
C ILE A 6 14.27 -12.92 7.49
N LEU A 7 14.06 -13.54 6.35
CA LEU A 7 13.99 -12.85 5.07
C LEU A 7 12.56 -12.38 4.83
N VAL A 8 12.38 -11.10 4.53
CA VAL A 8 11.09 -10.54 4.08
C VAL A 8 11.23 -10.11 2.62
N ILE A 9 10.33 -10.59 1.76
CA ILE A 9 10.18 -10.16 0.38
C ILE A 9 8.98 -9.20 0.34
N ASP A 10 9.25 -7.92 0.13
CA ASP A 10 8.29 -6.84 -0.01
C ASP A 10 8.17 -6.43 -1.48
N ALA A 11 7.17 -6.95 -2.16
CA ALA A 11 6.90 -6.70 -3.57
C ALA A 11 6.01 -5.46 -3.74
N GLY A 12 6.58 -4.27 -3.51
CA GLY A 12 5.87 -2.99 -3.56
C GLY A 12 5.59 -2.49 -4.99
N THR A 13 4.88 -1.37 -5.11
CA THR A 13 4.48 -0.80 -6.42
C THR A 13 5.67 -0.44 -7.31
N SER A 14 6.73 0.14 -6.77
CA SER A 14 7.88 0.63 -7.56
C SER A 14 9.00 -0.40 -7.71
N THR A 15 9.20 -1.26 -6.71
CA THR A 15 10.34 -2.18 -6.61
C THR A 15 9.99 -3.37 -5.74
N VAL A 16 10.67 -4.50 -5.98
CA VAL A 16 10.74 -5.57 -4.99
C VAL A 16 11.94 -5.31 -4.08
N ARG A 17 11.74 -5.45 -2.79
CA ARG A 17 12.79 -5.33 -1.77
C ARG A 17 12.87 -6.59 -0.95
N CYS A 18 14.10 -7.02 -0.70
CA CYS A 18 14.42 -8.11 0.20
C CYS A 18 15.10 -7.53 1.44
N TYR A 19 14.62 -7.91 2.63
CA TYR A 19 15.18 -7.46 3.90
C TYR A 19 15.45 -8.66 4.78
N VAL A 20 16.65 -8.72 5.37
CA VAL A 20 16.94 -9.72 6.42
C VAL A 20 16.91 -9.05 7.77
N HIS A 21 15.99 -9.53 8.62
CA HIS A 21 15.83 -9.08 10.00
C HIS A 21 16.52 -10.02 10.99
N ASP A 22 17.18 -9.45 11.99
CA ASP A 22 17.73 -10.17 13.15
C ASP A 22 16.67 -10.37 14.26
N SER A 23 17.10 -10.87 15.42
CA SER A 23 16.23 -11.13 16.57
C SER A 23 15.52 -9.88 17.12
N ASP A 24 16.11 -8.73 16.96
CA ASP A 24 15.59 -7.45 17.49
C ASP A 24 14.82 -6.66 16.45
N LEU A 25 14.45 -7.30 15.33
CA LEU A 25 13.83 -6.73 14.14
C LEU A 25 14.71 -5.71 13.39
N GLY A 26 15.98 -5.59 13.75
CA GLY A 26 16.95 -4.80 13.00
C GLY A 26 17.20 -5.37 11.61
N ILE A 27 17.33 -4.50 10.59
CA ILE A 27 17.67 -4.93 9.23
C ILE A 27 19.18 -5.06 9.10
N VAL A 28 19.64 -6.29 8.88
CA VAL A 28 21.08 -6.64 8.76
C VAL A 28 21.55 -6.83 7.31
N ALA A 29 20.62 -6.94 6.37
CA ALA A 29 20.87 -6.93 4.94
C ALA A 29 19.66 -6.45 4.17
N SER A 30 19.90 -5.83 3.02
CA SER A 30 18.84 -5.47 2.08
C SER A 30 19.33 -5.46 0.65
N ALA A 31 18.50 -5.91 -0.28
CA ALA A 31 18.71 -5.80 -1.72
C ALA A 31 17.39 -5.43 -2.40
N SER A 32 17.42 -4.99 -3.64
CA SER A 32 16.22 -4.63 -4.38
C SER A 32 16.35 -4.86 -5.86
N SER A 33 15.24 -5.20 -6.50
CA SER A 33 15.11 -5.36 -7.94
C SER A 33 14.04 -4.43 -8.49
N LEU A 34 14.28 -3.84 -9.65
CA LEU A 34 13.26 -3.10 -10.39
C LEU A 34 12.34 -4.07 -11.13
N TRP A 35 11.09 -3.64 -11.33
CA TRP A 35 10.17 -4.38 -12.16
C TRP A 35 10.59 -4.33 -13.63
N ALA A 36 10.62 -5.49 -14.28
CA ALA A 36 10.75 -5.62 -15.71
C ALA A 36 9.37 -5.81 -16.34
N TYR A 37 9.05 -5.04 -17.38
CA TYR A 37 7.76 -5.07 -18.03
C TYR A 37 7.85 -5.72 -19.42
N ALA A 38 6.89 -6.58 -19.72
CA ALA A 38 6.72 -7.18 -21.03
C ALA A 38 6.20 -6.15 -22.05
N GLN A 39 6.55 -6.35 -23.31
CA GLN A 39 5.95 -5.61 -24.43
C GLN A 39 4.70 -6.33 -24.89
N GLU A 40 3.57 -5.66 -24.91
CA GLU A 40 2.28 -6.19 -25.35
C GLU A 40 1.71 -5.29 -26.47
N PRO A 41 2.14 -5.46 -27.74
CA PRO A 41 1.73 -4.58 -28.84
C PRO A 41 0.23 -4.53 -29.11
N ASP A 42 -0.48 -5.63 -28.76
CA ASP A 42 -1.92 -5.77 -28.98
C ASP A 42 -2.76 -5.38 -27.76
N ALA A 43 -2.14 -4.88 -26.68
CA ALA A 43 -2.82 -4.38 -25.51
C ALA A 43 -2.90 -2.84 -25.52
N PRO A 44 -3.82 -2.21 -24.77
CA PRO A 44 -3.89 -0.76 -24.63
C PRO A 44 -2.55 -0.17 -24.12
N GLU A 45 -2.23 1.06 -24.51
CA GLU A 45 -0.98 1.73 -24.10
C GLU A 45 -0.79 1.84 -22.56
N PHE A 46 -1.89 1.83 -21.83
CA PHE A 46 -1.93 1.86 -20.37
C PHE A 46 -1.93 0.46 -19.72
N ALA A 47 -1.89 -0.61 -20.53
CA ALA A 47 -1.71 -1.97 -20.01
C ALA A 47 -0.28 -2.20 -19.53
N ARG A 48 -0.13 -2.99 -18.48
CA ARG A 48 1.16 -3.38 -17.93
C ARG A 48 1.14 -4.86 -17.53
N SER A 49 2.10 -5.62 -18.06
CA SER A 49 2.41 -6.97 -17.60
C SER A 49 3.87 -7.04 -17.22
N PHE A 50 4.21 -7.89 -16.27
CA PHE A 50 5.59 -8.17 -15.96
C PHE A 50 6.21 -9.14 -16.99
N ASP A 51 7.50 -8.94 -17.29
CA ASP A 51 8.33 -9.97 -17.88
C ASP A 51 8.68 -10.98 -16.77
N VAL A 52 7.93 -12.07 -16.73
CA VAL A 52 7.94 -13.04 -15.64
C VAL A 52 9.33 -13.61 -15.38
N GLU A 53 10.07 -13.96 -16.45
CA GLU A 53 11.42 -14.53 -16.32
C GLU A 53 12.42 -13.49 -15.79
N ALA A 54 12.37 -12.27 -16.32
CA ALA A 54 13.26 -11.20 -15.89
C ALA A 54 12.97 -10.77 -14.45
N VAL A 55 11.67 -10.68 -14.09
CA VAL A 55 11.23 -10.35 -12.72
C VAL A 55 11.67 -11.42 -11.73
N TRP A 56 11.39 -12.70 -12.01
CA TRP A 56 11.77 -13.79 -11.12
C TRP A 56 13.29 -13.87 -10.93
N ARG A 57 14.07 -13.69 -12.02
CA ARG A 57 15.53 -13.63 -11.95
C ARG A 57 16.02 -12.50 -11.05
N GLY A 58 15.50 -11.28 -11.25
CA GLY A 58 15.88 -10.12 -10.43
C GLY A 58 15.55 -10.29 -8.94
N ILE A 59 14.41 -10.93 -8.63
CA ILE A 59 14.03 -11.26 -7.25
C ILE A 59 14.98 -12.32 -6.68
N SER A 60 15.26 -13.40 -7.42
CA SER A 60 16.17 -14.46 -6.99
C SER A 60 17.58 -13.93 -6.72
N ASP A 61 18.09 -13.05 -7.59
CA ASP A 61 19.39 -12.40 -7.40
C ASP A 61 19.40 -11.53 -6.13
N SER A 62 18.32 -10.78 -5.88
CA SER A 62 18.18 -9.95 -4.67
C SER A 62 18.09 -10.81 -3.39
N ILE A 63 17.41 -11.95 -3.45
CA ILE A 63 17.39 -12.92 -2.34
C ILE A 63 18.82 -13.45 -2.11
N ALA A 64 19.51 -13.94 -3.15
CA ALA A 64 20.87 -14.49 -3.05
C ALA A 64 21.85 -13.49 -2.43
N GLU A 65 21.77 -12.21 -2.81
CA GLU A 65 22.56 -11.14 -2.21
C GLU A 65 22.30 -11.01 -0.70
N CYS A 66 21.03 -11.05 -0.30
CA CYS A 66 20.61 -10.90 1.09
C CYS A 66 21.00 -12.11 1.96
N VAL A 67 20.91 -13.34 1.44
CA VAL A 67 21.05 -14.55 2.26
C VAL A 67 22.48 -15.09 2.33
N THR A 68 23.38 -14.63 1.46
CA THR A 68 24.78 -15.10 1.43
C THR A 68 25.45 -15.02 2.80
N GLY A 69 25.89 -16.16 3.32
CA GLY A 69 26.57 -16.29 4.62
C GLY A 69 25.66 -16.12 5.84
N ARG A 70 24.33 -16.21 5.66
CA ARG A 70 23.33 -16.04 6.72
C ARG A 70 22.50 -17.32 6.92
N ASN A 71 21.97 -17.48 8.11
CA ASN A 71 21.07 -18.59 8.46
C ASN A 71 19.62 -18.05 8.48
N ILE A 72 18.87 -18.30 7.42
CA ILE A 72 17.49 -17.85 7.27
C ILE A 72 16.57 -18.91 7.85
N ALA A 73 15.83 -18.54 8.89
CA ALA A 73 14.90 -19.44 9.57
C ALA A 73 13.52 -19.52 8.91
N ALA A 74 13.11 -18.46 8.21
CA ALA A 74 11.89 -18.41 7.41
C ALA A 74 11.98 -17.28 6.38
N VAL A 75 11.19 -17.43 5.30
CA VAL A 75 10.94 -16.38 4.31
C VAL A 75 9.50 -15.90 4.48
N SER A 76 9.29 -14.60 4.57
CA SER A 76 7.96 -13.99 4.62
C SER A 76 7.70 -13.21 3.33
N VAL A 77 6.49 -13.33 2.78
CA VAL A 77 6.14 -12.72 1.48
C VAL A 77 4.94 -11.79 1.64
N THR A 78 5.13 -10.54 1.23
CA THR A 78 4.08 -9.51 1.14
C THR A 78 4.14 -8.82 -0.21
N SER A 79 3.03 -8.23 -0.65
CA SER A 79 3.02 -7.49 -1.91
C SER A 79 2.04 -6.33 -1.92
N GLN A 80 2.23 -5.45 -2.93
CA GLN A 80 1.24 -4.47 -3.34
C GLN A 80 -0.12 -5.14 -3.55
N ARG A 81 -1.17 -4.43 -3.21
CA ARG A 81 -2.58 -4.85 -3.40
C ARG A 81 -2.94 -4.81 -4.88
N GLN A 82 -3.97 -5.58 -5.31
CA GLN A 82 -4.55 -5.56 -6.66
C GLN A 82 -3.58 -5.96 -7.80
N ALA A 83 -2.38 -6.40 -7.46
CA ALA A 83 -1.46 -7.03 -8.41
C ALA A 83 -1.78 -8.53 -8.49
N LEU A 84 -1.89 -9.06 -9.70
CA LEU A 84 -2.48 -10.37 -9.96
C LEU A 84 -1.60 -11.22 -10.86
N ALA A 85 -1.71 -12.54 -10.70
CA ALA A 85 -1.18 -13.54 -11.59
C ALA A 85 -2.27 -14.53 -12.00
N PHE A 86 -2.38 -14.83 -13.30
CA PHE A 86 -3.29 -15.82 -13.85
C PHE A 86 -2.49 -17.01 -14.34
N LEU A 87 -2.79 -18.18 -13.80
CA LEU A 87 -2.12 -19.44 -14.16
C LEU A 87 -3.12 -20.40 -14.81
N ASP A 88 -2.63 -21.25 -15.69
CA ASP A 88 -3.40 -22.39 -16.18
C ASP A 88 -3.30 -23.62 -15.25
N ASN A 89 -3.92 -24.73 -15.66
CA ASN A 89 -3.93 -25.98 -14.87
C ASN A 89 -2.56 -26.66 -14.76
N GLN A 90 -1.59 -26.29 -15.60
CA GLN A 90 -0.22 -26.78 -15.53
C GLN A 90 0.68 -25.88 -14.69
N GLY A 91 0.20 -24.69 -14.29
CA GLY A 91 0.97 -23.67 -13.61
C GLY A 91 1.68 -22.70 -14.56
N ASP A 92 1.40 -22.77 -15.88
CA ASP A 92 1.97 -21.80 -16.82
C ASP A 92 1.33 -20.42 -16.61
N GLU A 93 2.18 -19.39 -16.51
CA GLU A 93 1.74 -18.01 -16.34
C GLU A 93 1.11 -17.47 -17.64
N ILE A 94 -0.19 -17.16 -17.59
CA ILE A 94 -0.93 -16.49 -18.67
C ILE A 94 -0.75 -14.98 -18.58
N TYR A 95 -0.70 -14.48 -17.36
CA TYR A 95 -0.54 -13.07 -17.04
C TYR A 95 0.00 -12.91 -15.63
N VAL A 96 0.95 -11.99 -15.46
CA VAL A 96 1.36 -11.46 -14.15
C VAL A 96 1.52 -9.95 -14.30
N GLY A 97 0.84 -9.17 -13.46
CA GLY A 97 0.87 -7.71 -13.62
C GLY A 97 0.64 -6.93 -12.32
N PRO A 98 1.08 -5.65 -12.33
CA PRO A 98 1.02 -4.76 -11.18
C PRO A 98 -0.39 -4.21 -10.95
N ASN A 99 -0.57 -3.54 -9.80
CA ASN A 99 -1.76 -2.72 -9.53
C ASN A 99 -1.94 -1.54 -10.52
N MET A 100 -0.84 -1.08 -11.12
CA MET A 100 -0.84 -0.02 -12.14
C MET A 100 -1.27 -0.49 -13.55
N ASP A 101 -1.66 -1.76 -13.71
CA ASP A 101 -2.21 -2.26 -14.95
C ASP A 101 -3.64 -1.77 -15.13
N LEU A 102 -3.84 -0.85 -16.04
CA LEU A 102 -5.13 -0.22 -16.32
C LEU A 102 -5.85 -0.81 -17.54
N ARG A 103 -5.42 -2.03 -18.03
CA ARG A 103 -6.00 -2.66 -19.23
C ARG A 103 -7.52 -2.78 -19.22
N SER A 104 -8.12 -2.93 -18.04
CA SER A 104 -9.56 -3.18 -17.84
C SER A 104 -10.37 -1.95 -17.43
N VAL A 105 -9.86 -0.73 -17.68
CA VAL A 105 -10.57 0.51 -17.29
C VAL A 105 -11.98 0.56 -17.88
N PHE A 106 -12.16 0.24 -19.14
CA PHE A 106 -13.48 0.29 -19.80
C PHE A 106 -14.37 -0.89 -19.40
N GLU A 107 -13.82 -2.09 -19.29
CA GLU A 107 -14.53 -3.29 -18.88
C GLU A 107 -14.96 -3.22 -17.41
N GLY A 108 -14.10 -2.67 -16.55
CA GLY A 108 -14.42 -2.43 -15.16
C GLY A 108 -15.51 -1.37 -14.98
N ALA A 109 -15.42 -0.26 -15.72
CA ALA A 109 -16.46 0.77 -15.71
C ALA A 109 -17.85 0.20 -16.16
N ALA A 110 -17.86 -0.63 -17.22
CA ALA A 110 -19.09 -1.30 -17.65
C ALA A 110 -19.63 -2.28 -16.59
N LEU A 111 -18.76 -2.96 -15.84
CA LEU A 111 -19.21 -3.80 -14.73
C LEU A 111 -19.80 -2.96 -13.59
N ASP A 112 -19.21 -1.81 -13.30
CA ASP A 112 -19.68 -0.90 -12.24
C ASP A 112 -21.03 -0.27 -12.58
N GLU A 113 -21.30 0.07 -13.85
CA GLU A 113 -22.57 0.64 -14.30
C GLU A 113 -23.74 -0.27 -13.92
N ASP A 114 -23.60 -1.58 -14.14
CA ASP A 114 -24.67 -2.56 -13.88
C ASP A 114 -24.61 -3.15 -12.47
N ASN A 115 -23.43 -3.26 -11.85
CA ASN A 115 -23.21 -4.08 -10.67
C ASN A 115 -22.43 -3.36 -9.55
N GLY A 116 -22.01 -2.12 -9.72
CA GLY A 116 -21.15 -1.39 -8.78
C GLY A 116 -21.59 -1.48 -7.31
N PRO A 117 -22.86 -1.19 -6.97
CA PRO A 117 -23.34 -1.30 -5.58
C PRO A 117 -23.23 -2.73 -5.02
N ARG A 118 -23.47 -3.76 -5.85
CA ARG A 118 -23.34 -5.16 -5.43
C ARG A 118 -21.88 -5.55 -5.22
N ILE A 119 -21.01 -5.15 -6.15
CA ILE A 119 -19.56 -5.38 -6.05
C ILE A 119 -19.04 -4.72 -4.79
N TYR A 120 -19.30 -3.42 -4.61
CA TYR A 120 -18.86 -2.67 -3.43
C TYR A 120 -19.35 -3.29 -2.13
N THR A 121 -20.64 -3.61 -2.02
CA THR A 121 -21.20 -4.22 -0.81
C THR A 121 -20.53 -5.53 -0.43
N GLN A 122 -20.11 -6.33 -1.40
CA GLN A 122 -19.52 -7.64 -1.14
C GLN A 122 -18.00 -7.59 -0.99
N THR A 123 -17.32 -6.72 -1.73
CA THR A 123 -15.86 -6.64 -1.76
C THR A 123 -15.29 -5.53 -0.89
N GLY A 124 -16.08 -4.50 -0.58
CA GLY A 124 -15.60 -3.27 0.06
C GLY A 124 -14.82 -2.35 -0.89
N HIS A 125 -14.75 -2.69 -2.19
CA HIS A 125 -13.88 -2.00 -3.15
C HIS A 125 -14.61 -1.71 -4.47
N ILE A 126 -14.39 -0.52 -4.98
CA ILE A 126 -14.61 -0.04 -6.35
C ILE A 126 -13.47 0.95 -6.66
N PRO A 127 -13.17 1.24 -7.93
CA PRO A 127 -13.82 0.74 -9.14
C PRO A 127 -13.33 -0.66 -9.52
N THR A 128 -14.18 -1.39 -10.22
CA THR A 128 -13.94 -2.79 -10.59
C THR A 128 -12.75 -2.98 -11.53
N PHE A 129 -12.33 -1.96 -12.28
CA PHE A 129 -11.15 -2.09 -13.14
C PHE A 129 -9.84 -2.37 -12.35
N MET A 130 -9.78 -2.01 -11.09
CA MET A 130 -8.64 -2.33 -10.21
C MET A 130 -8.68 -3.77 -9.71
N LEU A 131 -9.84 -4.42 -9.72
CA LEU A 131 -10.10 -5.74 -9.17
C LEU A 131 -9.86 -6.87 -10.18
N ALA A 132 -9.77 -8.09 -9.68
CA ALA A 132 -9.63 -9.28 -10.51
C ALA A 132 -10.77 -9.44 -11.54
N ALA A 133 -12.01 -9.09 -11.17
CA ALA A 133 -13.17 -9.16 -12.05
C ALA A 133 -13.01 -8.31 -13.31
N GLY A 134 -12.50 -7.09 -13.20
CA GLY A 134 -12.23 -6.22 -14.35
C GLY A 134 -11.20 -6.84 -15.28
N LYS A 135 -10.07 -7.31 -14.74
CA LYS A 135 -9.00 -7.94 -15.53
C LYS A 135 -9.46 -9.23 -16.20
N LEU A 136 -10.20 -10.09 -15.50
CA LEU A 136 -10.80 -11.30 -16.08
C LEU A 136 -11.79 -10.97 -17.21
N ARG A 137 -12.62 -9.92 -17.05
CA ARG A 137 -13.54 -9.45 -18.10
C ARG A 137 -12.76 -8.99 -19.33
N TRP A 138 -11.66 -8.25 -19.14
CA TRP A 138 -10.81 -7.85 -20.26
C TRP A 138 -10.27 -9.06 -21.03
N PHE A 139 -9.70 -10.06 -20.33
CA PHE A 139 -9.22 -11.29 -20.96
C PHE A 139 -10.34 -12.05 -21.67
N GLN A 140 -11.52 -12.15 -21.07
CA GLN A 140 -12.69 -12.82 -21.66
C GLN A 140 -13.08 -12.19 -23.02
N LEU A 141 -13.04 -10.87 -23.13
CA LEU A 141 -13.45 -10.15 -24.32
C LEU A 141 -12.36 -10.03 -25.37
N HIS A 142 -11.12 -9.80 -24.97
CA HIS A 142 -10.03 -9.47 -25.88
C HIS A 142 -9.06 -10.63 -26.14
N ARG A 143 -8.98 -11.62 -25.22
CA ARG A 143 -8.13 -12.80 -25.33
C ARG A 143 -8.88 -14.07 -24.91
N PRO A 144 -9.98 -14.44 -25.59
CA PRO A 144 -10.87 -15.54 -25.16
C PRO A 144 -10.17 -16.89 -25.05
N GLU A 145 -9.19 -17.18 -25.92
CA GLU A 145 -8.41 -18.42 -25.86
C GLU A 145 -7.52 -18.47 -24.61
N ALA A 146 -6.89 -17.34 -24.23
CA ALA A 146 -6.13 -17.23 -23.01
C ALA A 146 -7.04 -17.31 -21.78
N TYR A 147 -8.19 -16.60 -21.82
CA TYR A 147 -9.19 -16.68 -20.75
C TYR A 147 -9.68 -18.09 -20.47
N ALA A 148 -9.97 -18.87 -21.52
CA ALA A 148 -10.42 -20.26 -21.38
C ALA A 148 -9.40 -21.20 -20.70
N ARG A 149 -8.12 -20.79 -20.67
CA ARG A 149 -7.04 -21.52 -19.99
C ARG A 149 -6.86 -21.10 -18.53
N ILE A 150 -7.35 -19.91 -18.13
CA ILE A 150 -7.20 -19.41 -16.76
C ILE A 150 -7.89 -20.37 -15.80
N ALA A 151 -7.13 -21.02 -14.95
CA ALA A 151 -7.60 -21.85 -13.86
C ALA A 151 -7.48 -21.13 -12.53
N ASN A 152 -6.30 -20.65 -12.19
CA ASN A 152 -6.02 -20.02 -10.91
C ASN A 152 -5.78 -18.51 -11.06
N VAL A 153 -6.40 -17.73 -10.17
CA VAL A 153 -6.15 -16.30 -9.99
C VAL A 153 -5.47 -16.13 -8.66
N LEU A 154 -4.20 -15.75 -8.67
CA LEU A 154 -3.36 -15.49 -7.51
C LEU A 154 -3.15 -13.98 -7.35
N THR A 155 -2.84 -13.55 -6.13
CA THR A 155 -2.22 -12.23 -5.91
C THR A 155 -0.71 -12.31 -6.17
N LEU A 156 -0.05 -11.17 -6.23
CA LEU A 156 1.39 -11.15 -6.52
C LEU A 156 2.21 -11.86 -5.42
N ALA A 157 1.85 -11.70 -4.14
CA ALA A 157 2.52 -12.41 -3.06
C ALA A 157 2.25 -13.92 -3.11
N ASP A 158 1.03 -14.35 -3.46
CA ASP A 158 0.71 -15.77 -3.64
C ASP A 158 1.51 -16.38 -4.80
N TRP A 159 1.68 -15.62 -5.90
CA TRP A 159 2.52 -16.03 -7.02
C TRP A 159 4.00 -16.17 -6.60
N LEU A 160 4.53 -15.22 -5.82
CA LEU A 160 5.90 -15.31 -5.29
C LEU A 160 6.07 -16.52 -4.36
N ALA A 161 5.10 -16.76 -3.48
CA ALA A 161 5.09 -17.93 -2.61
C ALA A 161 5.03 -19.24 -3.41
N TRP A 162 4.20 -19.28 -4.47
CA TRP A 162 4.13 -20.40 -5.39
C TRP A 162 5.48 -20.63 -6.13
N LYS A 163 6.16 -19.58 -6.59
CA LYS A 163 7.51 -19.70 -7.19
C LYS A 163 8.52 -20.29 -6.21
N LEU A 164 8.38 -19.99 -4.92
CA LEU A 164 9.29 -20.51 -3.88
C LEU A 164 8.98 -21.94 -3.48
N THR A 165 7.72 -22.33 -3.40
CA THR A 165 7.27 -23.59 -2.77
C THR A 165 6.65 -24.60 -3.74
N GLY A 166 6.03 -24.14 -4.82
CA GLY A 166 5.15 -24.93 -5.68
C GLY A 166 3.70 -25.04 -5.16
N GLU A 167 3.38 -24.50 -3.98
CA GLU A 167 2.05 -24.60 -3.37
C GLU A 167 1.12 -23.49 -3.85
N LEU A 168 -0.08 -23.85 -4.30
CA LEU A 168 -1.12 -22.91 -4.72
C LEU A 168 -1.99 -22.53 -3.53
N THR A 169 -1.77 -21.34 -3.00
CA THR A 169 -2.55 -20.76 -1.90
C THR A 169 -3.04 -19.37 -2.27
N ARG A 170 -3.93 -18.80 -1.45
CA ARG A 170 -4.40 -17.42 -1.58
C ARG A 170 -4.51 -16.79 -0.19
N GLU A 171 -3.74 -15.73 0.03
CA GLU A 171 -3.79 -15.03 1.30
C GLU A 171 -5.03 -14.12 1.36
N ARG A 172 -5.72 -14.12 2.53
CA ARG A 172 -7.06 -13.53 2.68
C ARG A 172 -7.10 -12.03 2.53
N THR A 173 -6.12 -11.28 3.07
CA THR A 173 -6.13 -9.82 3.00
C THR A 173 -5.91 -9.35 1.56
N LEU A 174 -4.90 -9.89 0.87
CA LEU A 174 -4.65 -9.60 -0.55
C LEU A 174 -5.80 -10.01 -1.44
N ALA A 175 -6.42 -11.16 -1.15
CA ALA A 175 -7.59 -11.62 -1.90
C ALA A 175 -8.79 -10.67 -1.73
N ALA A 176 -9.03 -10.17 -0.52
CA ALA A 176 -10.09 -9.19 -0.27
C ALA A 176 -9.81 -7.87 -1.02
N GLU A 177 -8.60 -7.34 -0.92
CA GLU A 177 -8.16 -6.13 -1.63
C GLU A 177 -8.24 -6.25 -3.16
N SER A 178 -8.19 -7.49 -3.68
CA SER A 178 -8.31 -7.78 -5.12
C SER A 178 -9.72 -8.14 -5.57
N GLY A 179 -10.72 -8.05 -4.68
CA GLY A 179 -12.11 -8.39 -4.97
C GLY A 179 -12.36 -9.88 -5.19
N LEU A 180 -11.55 -10.75 -4.58
CA LEU A 180 -11.66 -12.22 -4.67
C LEU A 180 -12.35 -12.84 -3.45
N LEU A 181 -12.52 -12.09 -2.35
CA LEU A 181 -13.22 -12.52 -1.14
C LEU A 181 -14.35 -11.56 -0.76
N ASN A 182 -15.37 -12.13 -0.13
CA ASN A 182 -16.45 -11.38 0.50
C ASN A 182 -15.98 -10.85 1.87
N ILE A 183 -16.07 -9.55 2.11
CA ILE A 183 -15.60 -8.93 3.35
C ILE A 183 -16.45 -9.29 4.57
N TRP A 184 -17.68 -9.75 4.39
CA TRP A 184 -18.59 -10.16 5.48
C TRP A 184 -18.35 -11.60 5.89
N SER A 185 -18.41 -12.53 4.93
CA SER A 185 -18.23 -13.96 5.17
C SER A 185 -16.76 -14.37 5.25
N ARG A 186 -15.84 -13.53 4.76
CA ARG A 186 -14.40 -13.80 4.62
C ARG A 186 -14.10 -15.03 3.73
N GLY A 187 -15.06 -15.41 2.92
CA GLY A 187 -15.01 -16.55 1.99
C GLY A 187 -15.01 -16.12 0.54
N PRO A 188 -14.89 -17.10 -0.40
CA PRO A 188 -14.88 -16.84 -1.83
C PRO A 188 -16.16 -16.17 -2.32
N LEU A 189 -16.05 -15.35 -3.37
CA LEU A 189 -17.14 -14.65 -4.05
C LEU A 189 -17.74 -15.44 -5.23
N ALA A 190 -17.89 -16.77 -5.11
CA ALA A 190 -18.33 -17.64 -6.20
C ALA A 190 -19.64 -17.16 -6.86
N ASP A 191 -20.65 -16.78 -6.05
CA ASP A 191 -21.95 -16.31 -6.55
C ASP A 191 -21.85 -14.97 -7.30
N LEU A 192 -20.95 -14.06 -6.87
CA LEU A 192 -20.71 -12.81 -7.58
C LEU A 192 -20.04 -13.07 -8.93
N TYR A 193 -18.98 -13.86 -8.96
CA TYR A 193 -18.27 -14.18 -10.20
C TYR A 193 -19.16 -14.93 -11.19
N GLN A 194 -19.96 -15.90 -10.71
CA GLN A 194 -20.97 -16.56 -11.54
C GLN A 194 -22.00 -15.57 -12.10
N HIS A 195 -22.50 -14.64 -11.28
CA HIS A 195 -23.43 -13.58 -11.73
C HIS A 195 -22.80 -12.70 -12.80
N LEU A 196 -21.51 -12.35 -12.64
CA LEU A 196 -20.76 -11.58 -13.62
C LEU A 196 -20.38 -12.41 -14.87
N GLY A 197 -20.70 -13.71 -14.93
CA GLY A 197 -20.31 -14.59 -16.04
C GLY A 197 -18.79 -14.80 -16.12
N LEU A 198 -18.11 -14.73 -15.00
CA LEU A 198 -16.67 -14.95 -14.84
C LEU A 198 -16.43 -16.23 -14.04
N HIS A 199 -15.28 -16.87 -14.26
CA HIS A 199 -14.89 -18.07 -13.53
C HIS A 199 -13.38 -18.07 -13.21
N HIS A 200 -13.05 -18.69 -12.12
CA HIS A 200 -11.69 -19.04 -11.69
C HIS A 200 -11.78 -20.04 -10.53
N ASP A 201 -10.76 -20.85 -10.35
CA ASP A 201 -10.65 -21.71 -9.18
C ASP A 201 -10.25 -20.89 -7.94
N THR A 202 -10.61 -21.42 -6.77
CA THR A 202 -10.23 -20.83 -5.49
C THR A 202 -9.21 -21.75 -4.84
N PRO A 203 -7.91 -21.37 -4.83
CA PRO A 203 -6.89 -22.07 -4.07
C PRO A 203 -7.21 -22.12 -2.57
N MET A 204 -6.47 -22.93 -1.82
CA MET A 204 -6.57 -22.98 -0.36
C MET A 204 -6.33 -21.58 0.23
N LEU A 205 -7.26 -21.14 1.09
CA LEU A 205 -7.14 -19.86 1.75
C LEU A 205 -6.20 -19.97 2.96
N VAL A 206 -5.24 -19.05 3.02
CA VAL A 206 -4.30 -18.89 4.14
C VAL A 206 -4.44 -17.50 4.75
N THR A 207 -4.00 -17.34 5.99
CA THR A 207 -3.93 -16.06 6.70
C THR A 207 -2.48 -15.64 6.91
N ALA A 208 -2.25 -14.37 7.17
CA ALA A 208 -0.92 -13.91 7.57
C ALA A 208 -0.44 -14.71 8.79
N SER A 209 0.84 -15.08 8.79
CA SER A 209 1.52 -16.01 9.69
C SER A 209 1.30 -17.50 9.44
N ASP A 210 0.46 -17.91 8.48
CA ASP A 210 0.43 -19.31 8.09
C ASP A 210 1.69 -19.68 7.29
N VAL A 211 2.22 -20.88 7.52
CA VAL A 211 3.25 -21.48 6.69
C VAL A 211 2.59 -22.03 5.42
N ILE A 212 2.93 -21.45 4.27
CA ILE A 212 2.41 -21.86 2.96
C ILE A 212 3.02 -23.19 2.52
N GLY A 213 4.31 -23.35 2.73
CA GLY A 213 5.11 -24.50 2.33
C GLY A 213 6.58 -24.25 2.64
N GLU A 214 7.45 -25.02 2.00
CA GLU A 214 8.91 -24.91 2.15
C GLU A 214 9.55 -24.63 0.80
N THR A 215 10.69 -23.95 0.79
CA THR A 215 11.46 -23.71 -0.43
C THR A 215 11.80 -25.03 -1.14
N SER A 216 11.46 -25.11 -2.43
CA SER A 216 11.71 -26.25 -3.29
C SER A 216 13.21 -26.35 -3.65
N THR A 217 13.62 -27.49 -4.19
CA THR A 217 14.98 -27.69 -4.71
C THR A 217 15.30 -26.67 -5.81
N GLU A 218 14.33 -26.37 -6.67
CA GLU A 218 14.49 -25.44 -7.80
C GLU A 218 14.66 -24.00 -7.30
N SER A 219 13.76 -23.53 -6.43
CA SER A 219 13.83 -22.17 -5.90
C SER A 219 15.06 -21.94 -5.02
N ALA A 220 15.46 -22.96 -4.25
CA ALA A 220 16.69 -22.93 -3.47
C ALA A 220 17.94 -22.76 -4.35
N ALA A 221 18.01 -23.49 -5.46
CA ALA A 221 19.12 -23.39 -6.41
C ALA A 221 19.19 -22.01 -7.11
N GLN A 222 18.04 -21.36 -7.33
CA GLN A 222 17.95 -20.04 -7.98
C GLN A 222 18.21 -18.88 -7.02
N SER A 223 17.78 -18.99 -5.76
CA SER A 223 17.77 -17.89 -4.79
C SER A 223 18.89 -17.98 -3.74
N GLY A 224 19.60 -19.11 -3.65
CA GLY A 224 20.61 -19.34 -2.60
C GLY A 224 20.04 -19.59 -1.20
N LEU A 225 18.72 -19.72 -1.06
CA LEU A 225 18.08 -20.20 0.16
C LEU A 225 18.38 -21.68 0.40
N ASP A 226 18.35 -22.11 1.64
CA ASP A 226 18.39 -23.54 1.95
C ASP A 226 17.05 -24.19 1.54
N MET A 227 17.12 -25.37 0.91
CA MET A 227 15.94 -26.20 0.65
C MET A 227 15.25 -26.54 1.97
N GLY A 228 13.91 -26.46 2.00
CA GLY A 228 13.14 -26.73 3.22
C GLY A 228 13.02 -25.53 4.16
N THR A 229 13.42 -24.32 3.72
CA THR A 229 13.17 -23.10 4.49
C THR A 229 11.65 -22.77 4.44
N PRO A 230 10.98 -22.60 5.59
CA PRO A 230 9.56 -22.25 5.62
C PRO A 230 9.27 -20.94 4.91
N VAL A 231 8.21 -20.92 4.09
CA VAL A 231 7.67 -19.73 3.42
C VAL A 231 6.35 -19.35 4.07
N VAL A 232 6.23 -18.13 4.54
CA VAL A 232 5.14 -17.62 5.38
C VAL A 232 4.37 -16.53 4.66
N ALA A 233 3.06 -16.58 4.73
CA ALA A 233 2.19 -15.50 4.26
C ALA A 233 2.31 -14.27 5.17
N ALA A 234 2.52 -13.07 4.59
CA ALA A 234 2.48 -11.81 5.33
C ALA A 234 1.36 -10.87 4.86
N GLY A 235 0.59 -11.28 3.86
CA GLY A 235 -0.58 -10.56 3.37
C GLY A 235 -0.27 -9.27 2.62
N ALA A 236 -1.23 -8.37 2.61
CA ALA A 236 -1.12 -7.09 1.91
C ALA A 236 -0.10 -6.16 2.57
N ASP A 237 0.67 -5.43 1.76
CA ASP A 237 1.76 -4.56 2.21
C ASP A 237 1.31 -3.48 3.21
N THR A 238 0.14 -2.89 3.01
CA THR A 238 -0.41 -1.89 3.91
C THR A 238 -0.86 -2.50 5.23
N GLN A 239 -1.53 -3.66 5.22
CA GLN A 239 -1.92 -4.38 6.43
C GLN A 239 -0.70 -4.91 7.21
N ALA A 240 0.32 -5.43 6.51
CA ALA A 240 1.60 -5.75 7.13
C ALA A 240 2.24 -4.49 7.75
N GLY A 241 2.13 -3.35 7.07
CA GLY A 241 2.57 -2.06 7.59
C GLY A 241 1.87 -1.65 8.89
N LEU A 242 0.55 -1.88 9.00
CA LEU A 242 -0.21 -1.66 10.23
C LEU A 242 0.31 -2.53 11.39
N ILE A 243 0.58 -3.81 11.13
CA ILE A 243 1.20 -4.71 12.12
C ILE A 243 2.56 -4.17 12.58
N GLY A 244 3.41 -3.73 11.63
CA GLY A 244 4.71 -3.14 11.92
C GLY A 244 4.65 -1.77 12.64
N LEU A 245 3.46 -1.19 12.80
CA LEU A 245 3.18 0.01 13.59
C LEU A 245 2.40 -0.30 14.89
N GLY A 246 2.12 -1.56 15.18
CA GLY A 246 1.31 -1.96 16.32
C GLY A 246 -0.16 -1.52 16.25
N VAL A 247 -0.67 -1.25 15.05
CA VAL A 247 -2.05 -0.84 14.77
C VAL A 247 -2.89 -2.10 14.57
N VAL A 248 -3.49 -2.59 15.64
CA VAL A 248 -4.18 -3.89 15.65
C VAL A 248 -5.52 -3.86 16.37
N ARG A 249 -5.76 -2.95 17.32
CA ARG A 249 -7.01 -2.87 18.08
C ARG A 249 -8.06 -2.06 17.32
N ALA A 250 -9.34 -2.35 17.56
CA ALA A 250 -10.40 -1.49 17.05
C ALA A 250 -10.16 -0.04 17.46
N SER A 251 -10.42 0.90 16.55
CA SER A 251 -10.16 2.34 16.63
C SER A 251 -8.66 2.74 16.61
N ASP A 252 -7.71 1.80 16.55
CA ASP A 252 -6.33 2.15 16.19
C ASP A 252 -6.30 2.68 14.76
N VAL A 253 -5.50 3.72 14.52
CA VAL A 253 -5.34 4.30 13.18
C VAL A 253 -3.86 4.37 12.79
N GLY A 254 -3.58 4.04 11.53
CA GLY A 254 -2.26 4.08 10.93
C GLY A 254 -2.23 4.81 9.60
N LEU A 255 -1.10 5.45 9.32
CA LEU A 255 -0.75 6.04 8.03
C LEU A 255 0.47 5.31 7.47
N ILE A 256 0.32 4.67 6.33
CA ILE A 256 1.45 4.12 5.58
C ILE A 256 1.85 5.14 4.51
N ALA A 257 2.63 6.13 4.92
CA ALA A 257 3.04 7.27 4.10
C ALA A 257 4.04 6.85 3.01
N GLY A 258 3.56 6.08 2.04
CA GLY A 258 4.27 5.55 0.88
C GLY A 258 3.91 6.28 -0.40
N TRP A 259 3.64 5.49 -1.46
CA TRP A 259 3.19 6.00 -2.76
C TRP A 259 1.87 6.75 -2.62
N SER A 260 0.82 6.12 -2.08
CA SER A 260 -0.55 6.63 -2.00
C SER A 260 -0.98 7.10 -0.61
N ALA A 261 -0.18 6.87 0.41
CA ALA A 261 -0.39 7.28 1.80
C ALA A 261 -1.83 7.00 2.33
N PRO A 262 -2.25 5.74 2.41
CA PRO A 262 -3.52 5.37 2.99
C PRO A 262 -3.55 5.67 4.50
N VAL A 263 -4.62 6.34 4.94
CA VAL A 263 -5.06 6.42 6.32
C VAL A 263 -5.98 5.24 6.57
N GLN A 264 -5.68 4.41 7.55
CA GLN A 264 -6.36 3.15 7.78
C GLN A 264 -6.74 3.01 9.25
N MET A 265 -8.03 2.78 9.53
CA MET A 265 -8.54 2.50 10.88
C MET A 265 -8.96 1.04 10.99
N VAL A 266 -8.56 0.40 12.07
CA VAL A 266 -9.03 -0.95 12.40
C VAL A 266 -10.45 -0.87 12.96
N THR A 267 -11.36 -1.68 12.41
CA THR A 267 -12.75 -1.73 12.84
C THR A 267 -13.16 -3.14 13.29
N SER A 268 -14.17 -3.25 14.16
CA SER A 268 -14.70 -4.53 14.65
C SER A 268 -15.76 -5.15 13.75
N GLN A 269 -16.15 -4.45 12.68
CA GLN A 269 -17.09 -4.89 11.66
C GLN A 269 -16.77 -4.16 10.35
N PRO A 270 -17.18 -4.69 9.18
CA PRO A 270 -17.03 -3.97 7.91
C PRO A 270 -17.79 -2.65 7.94
N MET A 271 -17.13 -1.57 7.56
CA MET A 271 -17.69 -0.23 7.44
C MET A 271 -17.68 0.18 5.98
N LEU A 272 -18.83 0.51 5.41
CA LEU A 272 -18.95 0.92 4.01
C LEU A 272 -19.46 2.36 3.93
N ALA A 273 -18.78 3.19 3.15
CA ALA A 273 -19.28 4.53 2.86
C ALA A 273 -20.52 4.45 1.96
N PRO A 274 -21.57 5.27 2.20
CA PRO A 274 -22.85 5.15 1.51
C PRO A 274 -22.76 5.24 -0.03
N MET A 275 -21.83 6.03 -0.53
CA MET A 275 -21.65 6.25 -1.98
C MET A 275 -20.41 5.50 -2.54
N GLY A 276 -19.67 4.74 -1.72
CA GLY A 276 -18.49 4.02 -2.17
C GLY A 276 -17.20 4.85 -2.20
N GLU A 277 -17.13 5.94 -1.44
CA GLU A 277 -16.00 6.87 -1.44
C GLU A 277 -14.73 6.24 -0.86
N THR A 278 -14.87 5.30 0.08
CA THR A 278 -13.77 4.67 0.82
C THR A 278 -13.69 3.17 0.55
N TRP A 279 -12.59 2.55 0.95
CA TRP A 279 -12.43 1.09 0.88
C TRP A 279 -12.54 0.43 2.24
N THR A 280 -12.96 -0.82 2.22
CA THR A 280 -12.96 -1.70 3.40
C THR A 280 -12.37 -3.04 3.04
N GLY A 281 -11.26 -3.38 3.69
CA GLY A 281 -10.57 -4.65 3.53
C GLY A 281 -10.57 -5.48 4.81
N LEU A 282 -9.90 -6.64 4.75
CA LEU A 282 -9.68 -7.50 5.92
C LEU A 282 -8.40 -7.06 6.65
N HIS A 283 -8.40 -7.14 7.97
CA HIS A 283 -7.20 -7.08 8.80
C HIS A 283 -6.58 -8.49 8.95
N HIS A 284 -5.30 -8.58 9.27
CA HIS A 284 -4.62 -9.87 9.54
C HIS A 284 -5.23 -10.64 10.72
N ILE A 285 -5.77 -9.91 11.69
CA ILE A 285 -6.43 -10.50 12.86
C ILE A 285 -7.89 -10.81 12.53
N GLU A 286 -8.33 -12.00 12.94
CA GLU A 286 -9.70 -12.43 12.71
C GLU A 286 -10.72 -11.52 13.42
N ASN A 287 -11.88 -11.32 12.77
CA ASN A 287 -12.95 -10.41 13.23
C ASN A 287 -12.51 -8.94 13.37
N ARG A 288 -11.51 -8.53 12.58
CA ARG A 288 -11.12 -7.14 12.39
C ARG A 288 -11.07 -6.82 10.90
N TRP A 289 -11.39 -5.58 10.58
CA TRP A 289 -11.37 -5.02 9.22
C TRP A 289 -10.54 -3.75 9.21
N VAL A 290 -10.29 -3.25 8.04
CA VAL A 290 -9.57 -2.00 7.82
C VAL A 290 -10.47 -1.10 6.99
N LEU A 291 -10.93 0.00 7.57
CA LEU A 291 -11.53 1.09 6.80
C LEU A 291 -10.41 2.00 6.32
N GLU A 292 -10.36 2.24 5.01
CA GLU A 292 -9.31 3.00 4.36
C GLU A 292 -9.85 4.24 3.65
N SER A 293 -9.15 5.35 3.86
CA SER A 293 -9.26 6.56 3.07
C SER A 293 -7.85 7.00 2.67
N THR A 294 -7.55 7.04 1.37
CA THR A 294 -6.19 7.27 0.86
C THR A 294 -6.03 8.66 0.26
N THR A 295 -4.87 9.29 0.50
CA THR A 295 -4.60 10.61 -0.07
C THR A 295 -4.36 10.59 -1.57
N GLY A 296 -4.05 9.42 -2.15
CA GLY A 296 -3.58 9.32 -3.54
C GLY A 296 -2.07 9.57 -3.64
N ASP A 297 -1.62 10.12 -4.73
CA ASP A 297 -0.26 10.12 -5.29
C ASP A 297 0.81 10.93 -4.50
N MET A 298 0.90 10.74 -3.18
CA MET A 298 1.76 11.54 -2.28
C MET A 298 3.26 11.35 -2.57
N GLY A 299 3.76 10.13 -2.45
CA GLY A 299 5.21 9.87 -2.57
C GLY A 299 5.74 10.13 -3.97
N ASN A 300 4.92 9.95 -5.00
CA ASN A 300 5.28 10.24 -6.38
C ASN A 300 5.35 11.75 -6.64
N SER A 301 4.39 12.51 -6.13
CA SER A 301 4.38 13.98 -6.22
C SER A 301 5.58 14.59 -5.50
N TYR A 302 5.96 14.03 -4.32
CA TYR A 302 7.15 14.50 -3.61
C TYR A 302 8.45 14.17 -4.34
N ARG A 303 8.55 12.98 -4.94
CA ARG A 303 9.68 12.60 -5.79
C ARG A 303 9.80 13.53 -7.00
N TRP A 304 8.69 13.81 -7.69
CA TRP A 304 8.65 14.73 -8.82
C TRP A 304 9.12 16.14 -8.43
N LEU A 305 8.64 16.66 -7.28
CA LEU A 305 9.08 17.97 -6.76
C LEU A 305 10.59 17.97 -6.48
N ARG A 306 11.12 16.91 -5.86
CA ARG A 306 12.56 16.77 -5.62
C ARG A 306 13.35 16.80 -6.93
N GLU A 307 12.92 16.06 -7.94
CA GLU A 307 13.60 16.00 -9.24
C GLU A 307 13.61 17.37 -9.95
N MET A 308 12.60 18.19 -9.74
CA MET A 308 12.54 19.56 -10.29
C MET A 308 13.43 20.56 -9.53
N LEU A 309 13.55 20.44 -8.22
CA LEU A 309 14.15 21.47 -7.37
C LEU A 309 15.60 21.18 -6.99
N VAL A 310 16.02 19.94 -7.01
CA VAL A 310 17.33 19.49 -6.49
C VAL A 310 18.16 18.86 -7.60
N ALA A 311 19.45 19.20 -7.63
CA ALA A 311 20.38 18.66 -8.61
C ALA A 311 20.59 17.13 -8.41
N PRO A 312 20.78 16.35 -9.49
CA PRO A 312 21.09 14.93 -9.39
C PRO A 312 22.35 14.66 -8.55
N GLY A 313 22.31 13.59 -7.74
CA GLY A 313 23.49 13.10 -6.98
C GLY A 313 23.66 13.70 -5.59
N SER A 314 22.77 14.56 -5.12
CA SER A 314 22.71 15.06 -3.74
C SER A 314 21.68 14.29 -2.91
N ASP A 315 21.78 14.35 -1.56
CA ASP A 315 20.68 13.95 -0.67
C ASP A 315 19.54 14.97 -0.79
N GLY A 316 18.72 14.76 -1.82
CA GLY A 316 17.71 15.71 -2.21
C GLY A 316 16.58 15.86 -1.19
N TYR A 317 16.29 14.83 -0.42
CA TYR A 317 15.19 14.90 0.56
C TYR A 317 15.57 15.72 1.79
N SER A 318 16.78 15.55 2.34
CA SER A 318 17.29 16.42 3.42
C SER A 318 17.33 17.90 3.03
N GLN A 319 17.68 18.20 1.77
CA GLN A 319 17.64 19.58 1.27
C GLN A 319 16.21 20.14 1.17
N LEU A 320 15.21 19.30 0.84
CA LEU A 320 13.82 19.73 0.86
C LEU A 320 13.34 20.01 2.30
N ASP A 321 13.73 19.20 3.28
CA ASP A 321 13.41 19.44 4.69
C ASP A 321 14.00 20.78 5.17
N GLU A 322 15.28 21.06 4.88
CA GLU A 322 15.92 22.33 5.20
C GLU A 322 15.22 23.54 4.55
N LEU A 323 14.79 23.41 3.28
CA LEU A 323 14.02 24.44 2.60
C LEU A 323 12.67 24.67 3.28
N SER A 324 11.96 23.62 3.63
CA SER A 324 10.68 23.68 4.34
C SER A 324 10.81 24.44 5.66
N ASP A 325 11.83 24.12 6.46
CA ASP A 325 12.04 24.71 7.77
C ASP A 325 12.39 26.21 7.72
N SER A 326 12.81 26.72 6.57
CA SER A 326 13.15 28.13 6.39
C SER A 326 11.94 29.05 6.15
N VAL A 327 10.73 28.50 6.06
CA VAL A 327 9.49 29.23 5.80
C VAL A 327 8.51 29.03 6.96
N PRO A 328 7.75 30.03 7.40
CA PRO A 328 6.80 29.88 8.51
C PRO A 328 5.58 29.03 8.15
N VAL A 329 4.79 28.69 9.17
CA VAL A 329 3.48 28.04 9.06
C VAL A 329 2.61 28.77 8.03
N GLY A 330 1.87 27.99 7.19
CA GLY A 330 1.02 28.52 6.13
C GLY A 330 1.77 29.04 4.91
N SER A 331 3.09 28.82 4.82
CA SER A 331 3.92 29.11 3.63
C SER A 331 3.74 30.52 3.08
N GLU A 332 3.53 31.53 3.97
CA GLU A 332 3.24 32.91 3.60
C GLU A 332 2.10 33.06 2.57
N GLY A 333 1.09 32.18 2.67
CA GLY A 333 -0.09 32.13 1.80
C GLY A 333 0.06 31.29 0.51
N ALA A 334 1.20 30.62 0.32
CA ALA A 334 1.32 29.66 -0.76
C ALA A 334 0.57 28.35 -0.42
N ARG A 335 -0.08 27.73 -1.39
CA ARG A 335 -0.84 26.49 -1.24
C ARG A 335 -0.58 25.53 -2.40
N SER A 336 -0.53 24.23 -2.11
CA SER A 336 -0.26 23.19 -3.08
C SER A 336 -1.40 22.18 -3.17
N TYR A 337 -1.73 21.81 -4.40
CA TYR A 337 -2.75 20.82 -4.80
C TYR A 337 -2.10 19.88 -5.82
N LEU A 338 -1.05 19.14 -5.41
CA LEU A 338 -0.24 18.31 -6.30
C LEU A 338 -0.61 16.82 -6.21
N GLY A 339 -1.89 16.50 -6.41
CA GLY A 339 -2.38 15.13 -6.46
C GLY A 339 -3.03 14.63 -5.17
N PRO A 340 -2.37 14.66 -4.00
CA PRO A 340 -3.00 14.23 -2.76
C PRO A 340 -4.26 15.04 -2.41
N GLY A 341 -5.32 14.30 -2.04
CA GLY A 341 -6.62 14.87 -1.69
C GLY A 341 -7.43 13.92 -0.82
N ARG A 342 -8.70 14.24 -0.58
CA ARG A 342 -9.63 13.34 0.08
C ARG A 342 -10.06 12.24 -0.89
N MET A 343 -10.08 10.99 -0.43
CA MET A 343 -10.50 9.84 -1.21
C MET A 343 -11.96 9.94 -1.65
N ASP A 344 -12.20 9.69 -2.92
CA ASP A 344 -13.54 9.50 -3.48
C ASP A 344 -13.49 8.48 -4.61
N MET A 345 -13.66 7.20 -4.27
CA MET A 345 -13.65 6.11 -5.25
C MET A 345 -14.94 6.01 -6.05
N SER A 346 -16.00 6.68 -5.63
CA SER A 346 -17.26 6.77 -6.37
C SER A 346 -17.18 7.71 -7.58
N ASN A 347 -16.21 8.62 -7.57
CA ASN A 347 -16.02 9.65 -8.59
C ASN A 347 -14.55 9.78 -9.00
N LEU A 348 -14.00 8.69 -9.53
CA LEU A 348 -12.64 8.69 -10.06
C LEU A 348 -12.57 9.42 -11.40
N GLY A 349 -11.88 10.56 -11.41
CA GLY A 349 -11.58 11.33 -12.61
C GLY A 349 -10.15 11.83 -12.61
N MET A 350 -9.67 12.25 -13.78
CA MET A 350 -8.44 13.02 -13.85
C MET A 350 -8.70 14.42 -13.31
N SER A 351 -7.93 14.82 -12.28
CA SER A 351 -7.96 16.17 -11.71
C SER A 351 -6.74 16.98 -12.16
N GLN A 352 -6.86 18.30 -12.11
CA GLN A 352 -5.72 19.19 -12.31
C GLN A 352 -5.13 19.57 -10.96
N GLY A 353 -3.81 19.38 -10.84
CA GLY A 353 -3.05 19.91 -9.71
C GLY A 353 -2.49 21.29 -10.01
N GLY A 354 -2.10 22.02 -8.97
CA GLY A 354 -1.51 23.33 -9.10
C GLY A 354 -0.91 23.85 -7.81
N MET A 355 -0.25 25.00 -7.93
CA MET A 355 0.23 25.78 -6.79
C MET A 355 -0.33 27.20 -6.87
N LEU A 356 -0.89 27.67 -5.79
CA LEU A 356 -1.36 29.04 -5.62
C LEU A 356 -0.39 29.79 -4.73
N PHE A 357 -0.10 31.04 -5.05
CA PHE A 357 0.78 31.90 -4.25
C PHE A 357 0.38 33.36 -4.40
N PRO A 358 0.63 34.19 -3.37
CA PRO A 358 0.33 35.62 -3.42
C PRO A 358 1.14 36.35 -4.48
N VAL A 359 0.52 37.33 -5.11
CA VAL A 359 1.16 38.21 -6.07
C VAL A 359 1.08 39.68 -5.62
N PRO A 360 2.04 40.53 -5.96
CA PRO A 360 3.22 40.27 -6.80
C PRO A 360 4.33 39.52 -6.06
N MET A 361 4.93 38.53 -6.67
CA MET A 361 5.99 37.69 -6.11
C MET A 361 7.22 38.49 -5.59
N THR A 362 7.47 39.65 -6.19
CA THR A 362 8.56 40.54 -5.75
C THR A 362 8.35 41.16 -4.35
N VAL A 363 7.12 41.15 -3.87
CA VAL A 363 6.78 41.67 -2.54
C VAL A 363 6.79 40.53 -1.52
N THR A 364 6.33 39.34 -1.92
CA THR A 364 6.19 38.17 -1.05
C THR A 364 7.47 37.38 -0.89
N GLY A 365 8.50 37.60 -1.74
CA GLY A 365 9.75 36.83 -1.67
C GLY A 365 9.60 35.34 -2.05
N PHE A 366 8.47 34.99 -2.70
CA PHE A 366 8.13 33.61 -3.06
C PHE A 366 9.26 32.88 -3.80
N GLY A 367 9.62 31.68 -3.35
CA GLY A 367 10.71 30.89 -3.91
C GLY A 367 10.58 29.40 -3.64
N LYS A 368 11.66 28.65 -3.91
CA LYS A 368 11.70 27.19 -3.76
C LYS A 368 11.25 26.68 -2.38
N ALA A 369 11.62 27.39 -1.32
CA ALA A 369 11.28 27.04 0.04
C ALA A 369 9.75 27.01 0.25
N HIS A 370 9.04 28.02 -0.28
CA HIS A 370 7.57 28.08 -0.23
C HIS A 370 6.91 26.95 -1.04
N LEU A 371 7.49 26.59 -2.21
CA LEU A 371 7.01 25.44 -2.99
C LEU A 371 7.11 24.14 -2.20
N VAL A 372 8.22 23.93 -1.52
CA VAL A 372 8.44 22.72 -0.73
C VAL A 372 7.51 22.69 0.47
N ARG A 373 7.50 23.75 1.28
CA ARG A 373 6.68 23.78 2.50
C ARG A 373 5.20 23.67 2.19
N SER A 374 4.68 24.47 1.27
CA SER A 374 3.26 24.38 0.87
C SER A 374 2.88 23.01 0.33
N THR A 375 3.83 22.27 -0.29
CA THR A 375 3.58 20.89 -0.72
C THR A 375 3.47 19.94 0.47
N LEU A 376 4.37 20.03 1.44
CA LEU A 376 4.29 19.20 2.66
C LEU A 376 3.05 19.53 3.49
N GLU A 377 2.66 20.80 3.57
CA GLU A 377 1.41 21.25 4.21
C GLU A 377 0.19 20.68 3.46
N GLY A 378 0.15 20.76 2.13
CA GLY A 378 -0.93 20.17 1.31
C GLY A 378 -1.05 18.66 1.49
N PHE A 379 0.07 17.96 1.64
CA PHE A 379 0.07 16.52 1.96
C PHE A 379 -0.51 16.24 3.35
N ALA A 380 -0.14 17.04 4.35
CA ALA A 380 -0.67 16.92 5.69
C ALA A 380 -2.18 17.23 5.75
N TYR A 381 -2.63 18.25 5.00
CA TYR A 381 -4.07 18.57 4.86
C TYR A 381 -4.84 17.42 4.21
N ALA A 382 -4.28 16.79 3.17
CA ALA A 382 -4.89 15.61 2.56
C ALA A 382 -5.00 14.44 3.57
N VAL A 383 -3.97 14.20 4.39
CA VAL A 383 -4.04 13.18 5.47
C VAL A 383 -5.13 13.53 6.47
N ARG A 384 -5.21 14.78 6.93
CA ARG A 384 -6.27 15.23 7.84
C ARG A 384 -7.67 15.05 7.25
N ALA A 385 -7.88 15.41 5.99
CA ALA A 385 -9.17 15.25 5.31
C ALA A 385 -9.61 13.78 5.22
N ASN A 386 -8.66 12.86 4.99
CA ASN A 386 -8.92 11.43 4.95
C ASN A 386 -9.16 10.85 6.36
N LEU A 387 -8.44 11.32 7.38
CA LEU A 387 -8.67 10.95 8.78
C LEU A 387 -10.07 11.38 9.23
N GLU A 388 -10.46 12.63 8.99
CA GLU A 388 -11.79 13.15 9.29
C GLU A 388 -12.90 12.41 8.52
N GLN A 389 -12.64 11.92 7.31
CA GLN A 389 -13.59 11.09 6.57
C GLN A 389 -13.82 9.75 7.27
N ILE A 390 -12.77 9.10 7.74
CA ILE A 390 -12.87 7.86 8.52
C ILE A 390 -13.61 8.11 9.84
N GLU A 391 -13.25 9.16 10.57
CA GLU A 391 -13.89 9.54 11.84
C GLU A 391 -15.40 9.77 11.69
N ARG A 392 -15.81 10.45 10.62
CA ARG A 392 -17.26 10.65 10.33
C ARG A 392 -18.00 9.34 10.03
N LEU A 393 -17.35 8.37 9.39
CA LEU A 393 -17.96 7.09 9.05
C LEU A 393 -18.05 6.15 10.26
N THR A 394 -17.12 6.24 11.19
CA THR A 394 -17.02 5.35 12.35
C THR A 394 -17.56 5.93 13.63
N ASP A 395 -17.72 7.26 13.74
CA ASP A 395 -17.97 8.02 14.97
C ASP A 395 -16.88 7.79 16.04
N GLU A 396 -15.67 7.43 15.59
CA GLU A 396 -14.50 7.18 16.43
C GLU A 396 -13.45 8.28 16.21
N HIS A 397 -12.88 8.80 17.30
CA HIS A 397 -11.87 9.86 17.26
C HIS A 397 -10.60 9.39 17.98
N PRO A 398 -9.66 8.74 17.27
CA PRO A 398 -8.43 8.23 17.87
C PRO A 398 -7.56 9.36 18.42
N ASP A 399 -7.01 9.18 19.62
CA ASP A 399 -6.17 10.19 20.29
C ASP A 399 -4.81 10.40 19.61
N GLN A 400 -4.40 9.49 18.74
CA GLN A 400 -3.08 9.49 18.09
C GLN A 400 -3.10 8.75 16.76
N LEU A 401 -2.14 9.05 15.88
CA LEU A 401 -1.92 8.40 14.59
C LEU A 401 -0.55 7.71 14.60
N SER A 402 -0.49 6.43 14.23
CA SER A 402 0.79 5.74 13.98
C SER A 402 1.23 5.92 12.53
N VAL A 403 2.47 6.34 12.30
CA VAL A 403 2.98 6.73 10.98
C VAL A 403 4.20 5.89 10.59
N GLY A 404 4.13 5.28 9.41
CA GLY A 404 5.24 4.55 8.78
C GLY A 404 5.36 4.88 7.29
N GLY A 405 6.27 4.18 6.61
CA GLY A 405 6.49 4.38 5.17
C GLY A 405 7.56 5.41 4.84
N GLY A 406 7.83 5.59 3.56
CA GLY A 406 8.97 6.38 3.07
C GLY A 406 8.97 7.85 3.46
N MET A 407 7.80 8.49 3.51
CA MET A 407 7.64 9.89 3.90
C MET A 407 7.88 10.13 5.39
N ALA A 408 7.74 9.11 6.24
CA ALA A 408 8.08 9.19 7.66
C ALA A 408 9.60 9.44 7.93
N ARG A 409 10.43 9.46 6.89
CA ARG A 409 11.85 9.85 6.95
C ARG A 409 12.04 11.38 6.95
N SER A 410 11.06 12.15 6.52
CA SER A 410 11.10 13.61 6.51
C SER A 410 10.66 14.16 7.88
N ALA A 411 11.59 14.71 8.64
CA ALA A 411 11.30 15.33 9.93
C ALA A 411 10.37 16.54 9.77
N ALA A 412 10.55 17.31 8.69
CA ALA A 412 9.68 18.44 8.35
C ALA A 412 8.24 17.97 8.11
N PHE A 413 8.04 16.90 7.31
CA PHE A 413 6.69 16.35 7.08
C PHE A 413 6.04 15.87 8.38
N LEU A 414 6.77 15.13 9.22
CA LEU A 414 6.23 14.61 10.48
C LEU A 414 5.81 15.75 11.43
N LYS A 415 6.63 16.82 11.55
CA LYS A 415 6.28 17.97 12.37
C LYS A 415 5.02 18.67 11.83
N ILE A 416 4.99 18.97 10.52
CA ILE A 416 3.84 19.60 9.86
C ILE A 416 2.58 18.72 10.03
N LEU A 417 2.68 17.42 9.77
CA LEU A 417 1.56 16.49 9.92
C LEU A 417 1.00 16.51 11.34
N THR A 418 1.89 16.44 12.34
CA THR A 418 1.49 16.42 13.76
C THR A 418 0.72 17.68 14.14
N ASP A 419 1.20 18.84 13.70
CA ASP A 419 0.56 20.13 13.99
C ASP A 419 -0.75 20.29 13.21
N VAL A 420 -0.81 19.87 11.95
CA VAL A 420 -2.02 19.91 11.11
C VAL A 420 -3.14 19.05 11.66
N ILE A 421 -2.84 17.84 12.16
CA ILE A 421 -3.87 16.99 12.77
C ILE A 421 -4.18 17.37 14.23
N GLY A 422 -3.37 18.19 14.87
CA GLY A 422 -3.54 18.65 16.26
C GLY A 422 -3.47 17.52 17.30
N ARG A 423 -2.87 16.39 16.98
CA ARG A 423 -2.76 15.19 17.83
C ARG A 423 -1.37 14.58 17.75
N PRO A 424 -0.90 13.88 18.81
CA PRO A 424 0.37 13.19 18.78
C PRO A 424 0.42 12.15 17.65
N ILE A 425 1.59 11.99 17.05
CA ILE A 425 1.87 10.87 16.18
C ILE A 425 2.91 9.94 16.81
N ARG A 426 2.80 8.64 16.48
CA ARG A 426 3.80 7.63 16.81
C ARG A 426 4.55 7.22 15.55
N VAL A 427 5.87 7.18 15.61
CA VAL A 427 6.72 6.90 14.44
C VAL A 427 7.73 5.82 14.79
N ALA A 428 7.89 4.83 13.92
CA ALA A 428 8.94 3.85 14.08
C ALA A 428 10.31 4.44 13.71
N ALA A 429 11.34 4.13 14.48
CA ALA A 429 12.72 4.51 14.17
C ALA A 429 13.17 3.97 12.81
N ASP A 430 12.77 2.76 12.45
CA ASP A 430 12.87 2.21 11.09
C ASP A 430 11.53 2.36 10.36
N HIS A 431 11.49 3.18 9.32
CA HIS A 431 10.29 3.54 8.57
C HIS A 431 9.74 2.41 7.68
N ARG A 432 10.39 1.23 7.68
CA ARG A 432 10.04 0.06 6.86
C ARG A 432 9.02 -0.82 7.57
N SER A 433 7.92 -0.23 8.03
CA SER A 433 6.85 -0.89 8.79
C SER A 433 6.30 -2.14 8.09
N THR A 434 6.16 -2.13 6.76
CA THR A 434 5.73 -3.31 5.98
C THR A 434 6.69 -4.50 6.16
N ALA A 435 8.00 -4.25 6.04
CA ALA A 435 8.99 -5.31 6.22
C ALA A 435 9.02 -5.80 7.68
N GLN A 436 8.85 -4.90 8.65
CA GLN A 436 8.73 -5.26 10.06
C GLN A 436 7.51 -6.13 10.33
N GLY A 437 6.34 -5.78 9.77
CA GLY A 437 5.13 -6.60 9.87
C GLY A 437 5.29 -7.99 9.24
N GLY A 438 5.96 -8.07 8.09
CA GLY A 438 6.32 -9.34 7.47
C GLY A 438 7.26 -10.19 8.34
N ALA A 439 8.25 -9.58 8.99
CA ALA A 439 9.13 -10.28 9.92
C ALA A 439 8.38 -10.80 11.15
N LEU A 440 7.43 -10.02 11.68
CA LEU A 440 6.57 -10.43 12.79
C LEU A 440 5.66 -11.60 12.41
N ALA A 441 5.08 -11.61 11.21
CA ALA A 441 4.31 -12.75 10.70
C ALA A 441 5.13 -14.05 10.68
N ALA A 442 6.38 -14.00 10.20
CA ALA A 442 7.27 -15.16 10.22
C ALA A 442 7.65 -15.60 11.63
N ARG A 443 7.82 -14.67 12.57
CA ARG A 443 8.14 -15.01 13.97
C ARG A 443 6.96 -15.68 14.71
N ILE A 444 5.73 -15.28 14.38
CA ILE A 444 4.52 -15.98 14.85
C ILE A 444 4.50 -17.39 14.27
N ALA A 445 4.74 -17.57 12.97
CA ALA A 445 4.83 -18.88 12.33
C ALA A 445 5.89 -19.79 12.97
N LEU A 446 7.01 -19.24 13.43
CA LEU A 446 8.08 -19.96 14.12
C LEU A 446 7.80 -20.19 15.62
N GLY A 447 6.66 -19.71 16.15
CA GLY A 447 6.26 -19.85 17.55
C GLY A 447 7.03 -18.96 18.53
N GLU A 448 7.66 -17.88 18.04
CA GLU A 448 8.34 -16.90 18.91
C GLU A 448 7.35 -15.93 19.56
N TYR A 449 6.19 -15.69 18.94
CA TYR A 449 5.03 -14.99 19.48
C TYR A 449 3.77 -15.81 19.26
N GLN A 450 2.74 -15.60 20.08
CA GLN A 450 1.49 -16.34 19.99
C GLN A 450 0.57 -15.80 18.88
N ASN A 451 0.55 -14.47 18.70
CA ASN A 451 -0.32 -13.78 17.76
C ASN A 451 0.12 -12.33 17.55
N PHE A 452 -0.59 -11.61 16.66
CA PHE A 452 -0.31 -10.21 16.35
C PHE A 452 -0.65 -9.23 17.51
N ASP A 453 -1.55 -9.58 18.43
CA ASP A 453 -1.83 -8.72 19.60
C ASP A 453 -0.60 -8.65 20.53
N GLU A 454 0.10 -9.77 20.72
CA GLU A 454 1.35 -9.81 21.49
C GLU A 454 2.48 -9.01 20.80
N THR A 455 2.63 -9.17 19.48
CA THR A 455 3.65 -8.40 18.73
C THR A 455 3.39 -6.90 18.74
N ALA A 456 2.12 -6.48 18.78
CA ALA A 456 1.76 -5.06 18.79
C ALA A 456 2.21 -4.35 20.08
N GLU A 457 2.20 -5.00 21.23
CA GLU A 457 2.70 -4.42 22.47
C GLU A 457 4.21 -4.17 22.38
N PHE A 458 4.96 -5.17 21.90
CA PHE A 458 6.39 -5.05 21.64
C PHE A 458 6.73 -3.91 20.66
N VAL A 459 5.96 -3.80 19.56
CA VAL A 459 6.19 -2.73 18.57
C VAL A 459 5.91 -1.35 19.16
N ARG A 460 4.81 -1.19 19.89
CA ARG A 460 4.39 0.11 20.46
C ARG A 460 5.42 0.69 21.44
N GLU A 461 6.14 -0.17 22.16
CA GLU A 461 7.22 0.26 23.08
C GLU A 461 8.43 0.84 22.34
N GLN A 462 8.57 0.56 21.04
CA GLN A 462 9.68 1.03 20.20
C GLN A 462 9.33 2.26 19.37
N LEU A 463 8.07 2.73 19.42
CA LEU A 463 7.65 3.91 18.66
C LEU A 463 7.96 5.20 19.44
N ASP A 464 8.62 6.14 18.77
CA ASP A 464 8.79 7.50 19.27
C ASP A 464 7.49 8.29 19.13
N THR A 465 7.21 9.19 20.09
CA THR A 465 6.03 10.05 20.05
C THR A 465 6.44 11.49 19.74
N ILE A 466 5.84 12.07 18.70
CA ILE A 466 5.97 13.49 18.37
C ILE A 466 4.68 14.19 18.81
N GLN A 467 4.82 15.26 19.62
CA GLN A 467 3.69 16.06 20.11
C GLN A 467 3.40 17.23 19.17
N SER A 468 2.13 17.59 19.02
CA SER A 468 1.73 18.80 18.30
C SER A 468 2.07 20.05 19.12
N ASP A 469 2.42 21.14 18.41
CA ASP A 469 2.49 22.46 19.01
C ASP A 469 1.09 23.10 18.97
N PRO A 470 0.48 23.45 20.12
CA PRO A 470 -0.87 24.01 20.14
C PRO A 470 -1.02 25.34 19.39
N LEU A 471 0.05 26.14 19.30
CA LEU A 471 0.01 27.42 18.58
C LEU A 471 0.03 27.18 17.07
N ASP A 472 0.97 26.36 16.60
CA ASP A 472 1.04 25.99 15.18
C ASP A 472 -0.25 25.27 14.74
N SER A 473 -0.82 24.39 15.60
CA SER A 473 -2.05 23.68 15.30
C SER A 473 -3.24 24.63 15.12
N ALA A 474 -3.35 25.66 15.96
CA ALA A 474 -4.42 26.65 15.83
C ALA A 474 -4.30 27.47 14.53
N GLU A 475 -3.06 27.82 14.11
CA GLU A 475 -2.86 28.48 12.81
C GLU A 475 -3.18 27.54 11.63
N TYR A 476 -2.83 26.24 11.74
CA TYR A 476 -3.13 25.27 10.69
C TYR A 476 -4.63 24.98 10.53
N ASP A 477 -5.46 25.17 11.55
CA ASP A 477 -6.91 25.02 11.41
C ASP A 477 -7.48 25.99 10.37
N ASP A 478 -7.11 27.29 10.44
CA ASP A 478 -7.54 28.29 9.47
C ASP A 478 -7.05 27.97 8.05
N PHE A 479 -5.78 27.61 7.89
CA PHE A 479 -5.21 27.27 6.59
C PHE A 479 -5.80 25.99 6.01
N TYR A 480 -6.14 25.01 6.83
CA TYR A 480 -6.80 23.77 6.39
C TYR A 480 -8.21 24.05 5.86
N GLU A 481 -9.02 24.86 6.55
CA GLU A 481 -10.36 25.24 6.08
C GLU A 481 -10.28 25.92 4.71
N GLU A 482 -9.38 26.88 4.53
CA GLU A 482 -9.16 27.54 3.24
C GLU A 482 -8.63 26.58 2.15
N TRP A 483 -7.80 25.58 2.52
CA TRP A 483 -7.32 24.57 1.59
C TRP A 483 -8.46 23.67 1.11
N VAL A 484 -9.35 23.21 2.01
CA VAL A 484 -10.52 22.38 1.67
C VAL A 484 -11.47 23.14 0.73
N GLU A 485 -11.83 24.38 1.05
CA GLU A 485 -12.70 25.20 0.21
C GLU A 485 -12.13 25.39 -1.21
N THR A 486 -10.84 25.66 -1.29
CA THR A 486 -10.17 25.84 -2.58
C THR A 486 -10.08 24.53 -3.37
N ALA A 487 -9.83 23.40 -2.72
CA ALA A 487 -9.80 22.07 -3.36
C ALA A 487 -11.17 21.73 -3.99
N GLU A 488 -12.27 22.00 -3.27
CA GLU A 488 -13.63 21.80 -3.77
C GLU A 488 -13.93 22.69 -4.98
N ASN A 489 -13.51 23.96 -4.95
CA ASN A 489 -13.66 24.88 -6.07
C ASN A 489 -12.85 24.44 -7.30
N LEU A 490 -11.62 23.95 -7.12
CA LEU A 490 -10.78 23.45 -8.22
C LEU A 490 -11.40 22.19 -8.85
N SER A 491 -11.98 21.30 -8.06
CA SER A 491 -12.69 20.11 -8.56
C SER A 491 -13.90 20.51 -9.43
N GLY A 492 -14.62 21.56 -9.06
CA GLY A 492 -15.77 22.08 -9.81
C GLY A 492 -15.44 22.75 -11.14
N LEU A 493 -14.17 23.14 -11.37
CA LEU A 493 -13.74 23.73 -12.66
C LEU A 493 -13.58 22.68 -13.78
N MET A 494 -13.59 21.38 -13.43
CA MET A 494 -13.35 20.26 -14.33
C MET A 494 -14.63 19.45 -14.64
N ALA A 495 -15.67 19.66 -13.86
CA ALA A 495 -16.99 19.06 -14.07
C ALA A 495 -17.78 19.88 -15.10
#